data_3a61e7fe1538a5931e6cb2a168466446
#
_entry.id   3a61e7fe1538a5931e6cb2a168466446
#
_cell.length_a   1.000
_cell.length_b   1.000
_cell.length_c   1.000
_cell.angle_alpha   90.00
_cell.angle_beta   90.00
_cell.angle_gamma   90.00
#
_symmetry.space_group_name_H-M   'P 1'
#
loop_
_entity.id
_entity.type
_entity.pdbx_description
1 polymer ?
#
loop_
_entity_poly.entity_id
_entity_poly.type
_entity_poly.pdbx_seq_one_letter_code
_entity_poly.pdbx_strand_id
1 'polypeptide(L)'
;MKTISEMRKEATKKDFIVDNLMKSKGLYCLVARPKVGKSLLALQLANSIATETTFLGFRTSPTPVLYISTEMNSTQLVDRIDKMNLQFNDDNFVMIEQNPSERKLNLMDLQLKFQTFANDYKGHFVIIDMFSGIDLNNGYNLNDYQDMGQVVIPKFRELCKKYDFTILLIHYLNKNNTSLGSTAIDGSVDGKITLKQDSNLKNKILLNYESRDYEGLDLVLKRNENLLFELSEVESNDLNYNILTFLNYAIKQKEFSFTMSDITSKLNLQITPSVFGKLVKSNLDILEKEGLHIEEKRTGGERGYYAKYEEPTYENE
;
A
#
# COMPACT_ATOMS: atom_id res chain seq x y z
N MET A 1 22.93 -25.46 -12.85
CA MET A 1 23.58 -24.13 -12.68
C MET A 1 23.38 -23.37 -13.95
N LYS A 2 23.07 -22.08 -13.90
CA LYS A 2 22.93 -21.18 -15.06
C LYS A 2 23.96 -20.07 -14.96
N THR A 3 24.58 -19.71 -16.05
CA THR A 3 25.47 -18.56 -16.16
C THR A 3 24.67 -17.26 -16.23
N ILE A 4 25.28 -16.11 -15.95
CA ILE A 4 24.66 -14.79 -16.11
C ILE A 4 24.17 -14.57 -17.56
N SER A 5 24.93 -15.04 -18.55
CA SER A 5 24.53 -14.91 -19.97
C SER A 5 23.28 -15.72 -20.31
N GLU A 6 23.16 -16.93 -19.78
CA GLU A 6 21.96 -17.76 -19.93
C GLU A 6 20.77 -17.13 -19.20
N MET A 7 20.97 -16.63 -17.97
CA MET A 7 19.92 -15.91 -17.23
C MET A 7 19.41 -14.66 -17.95
N ARG A 8 20.33 -13.87 -18.55
CA ARG A 8 19.94 -12.68 -19.34
C ARG A 8 19.17 -13.02 -20.61
N LYS A 9 19.46 -14.14 -21.26
CA LYS A 9 18.72 -14.61 -22.44
C LYS A 9 17.31 -15.09 -22.11
N GLU A 10 17.14 -15.69 -20.93
CA GLU A 10 15.86 -16.19 -20.45
C GLU A 10 15.05 -15.11 -19.70
N ALA A 11 15.70 -14.04 -19.25
CA ALA A 11 15.03 -12.96 -18.54
C ALA A 11 14.09 -12.21 -19.48
N THR A 12 12.81 -12.46 -19.33
CA THR A 12 11.79 -11.62 -19.94
C THR A 12 11.74 -10.28 -19.19
N LYS A 13 11.54 -9.18 -19.93
CA LYS A 13 11.26 -7.87 -19.34
C LYS A 13 10.06 -8.04 -18.42
N LYS A 14 10.19 -7.73 -17.15
CA LYS A 14 9.06 -7.78 -16.23
C LYS A 14 8.11 -6.64 -16.60
N ASP A 15 6.94 -6.99 -17.10
CA ASP A 15 5.89 -6.01 -17.36
C ASP A 15 5.23 -5.60 -16.05
N PHE A 16 4.62 -4.43 -16.03
CA PHE A 16 3.87 -3.92 -14.91
C PHE A 16 2.36 -4.13 -15.12
N ILE A 17 1.65 -4.44 -14.05
CA ILE A 17 0.19 -4.32 -13.97
C ILE A 17 -0.18 -2.87 -13.61
N VAL A 18 0.59 -2.26 -12.71
CA VAL A 18 0.53 -0.83 -12.38
C VAL A 18 1.95 -0.29 -12.43
N ASP A 19 2.23 0.65 -13.30
CA ASP A 19 3.57 1.21 -13.52
C ASP A 19 4.21 1.65 -12.20
N ASN A 20 5.45 1.24 -11.97
CA ASN A 20 6.25 1.53 -10.79
C ASN A 20 5.66 1.07 -9.42
N LEU A 21 4.48 0.42 -9.42
CA LEU A 21 3.88 -0.13 -8.19
C LEU A 21 3.82 -1.66 -8.23
N MET A 22 3.20 -2.24 -9.25
CA MET A 22 2.96 -3.69 -9.29
C MET A 22 3.48 -4.30 -10.57
N LYS A 23 4.48 -5.17 -10.45
CA LYS A 23 4.93 -6.03 -11.55
C LYS A 23 3.92 -7.11 -11.83
N SER A 24 3.85 -7.54 -13.09
CA SER A 24 3.15 -8.76 -13.47
C SER A 24 3.74 -9.98 -12.76
N LYS A 25 2.90 -10.97 -12.49
CA LYS A 25 3.28 -12.25 -11.86
C LYS A 25 3.86 -12.09 -10.46
N GLY A 26 3.44 -11.05 -9.76
CA GLY A 26 3.86 -10.71 -8.40
C GLY A 26 2.80 -10.99 -7.34
N LEU A 27 3.23 -11.08 -6.10
CA LEU A 27 2.38 -11.22 -4.92
C LEU A 27 2.46 -9.96 -4.07
N TYR A 28 1.34 -9.30 -3.86
CA TYR A 28 1.23 -8.02 -3.15
C TYR A 28 0.28 -8.12 -1.97
N CYS A 29 0.43 -7.20 -1.01
CA CYS A 29 -0.44 -7.11 0.14
C CYS A 29 -0.95 -5.68 0.33
N LEU A 30 -2.26 -5.53 0.60
CA LEU A 30 -2.88 -4.27 1.02
C LEU A 30 -3.36 -4.41 2.46
N VAL A 31 -2.78 -3.61 3.34
CA VAL A 31 -3.06 -3.68 4.77
C VAL A 31 -3.57 -2.34 5.31
N ALA A 32 -4.52 -2.41 6.23
CA ALA A 32 -5.01 -1.25 6.99
C ALA A 32 -5.80 -1.71 8.21
N ARG A 33 -6.05 -0.79 9.13
CA ARG A 33 -7.04 -1.00 10.18
C ARG A 33 -8.46 -1.17 9.59
N PRO A 34 -9.41 -1.76 10.30
CA PRO A 34 -10.80 -1.82 9.87
C PRO A 34 -11.33 -0.42 9.52
N LYS A 35 -12.22 -0.35 8.51
CA LYS A 35 -12.95 0.88 8.09
C LYS A 35 -12.09 2.00 7.47
N VAL A 36 -10.79 1.82 7.24
CA VAL A 36 -9.93 2.80 6.56
C VAL A 36 -10.21 2.86 5.05
N GLY A 37 -10.77 1.80 4.45
CA GLY A 37 -11.18 1.80 3.04
C GLY A 37 -10.40 0.86 2.13
N LYS A 38 -9.80 -0.23 2.66
CA LYS A 38 -9.07 -1.24 1.89
C LYS A 38 -9.83 -1.73 0.67
N SER A 39 -11.06 -2.26 0.90
CA SER A 39 -11.90 -2.80 -0.17
C SER A 39 -12.30 -1.75 -1.21
N LEU A 40 -12.50 -0.48 -0.80
CA LEU A 40 -12.77 0.61 -1.72
C LEU A 40 -11.56 0.90 -2.63
N LEU A 41 -10.34 0.97 -2.04
CA LEU A 41 -9.12 1.17 -2.82
C LEU A 41 -8.86 -0.02 -3.75
N ALA A 42 -9.12 -1.24 -3.30
CA ALA A 42 -8.96 -2.45 -4.11
C ALA A 42 -9.95 -2.49 -5.29
N LEU A 43 -11.20 -2.08 -5.09
CA LEU A 43 -12.19 -1.96 -6.17
C LEU A 43 -11.81 -0.87 -7.17
N GLN A 44 -11.32 0.28 -6.69
CA GLN A 44 -10.82 1.35 -7.56
C GLN A 44 -9.62 0.88 -8.40
N LEU A 45 -8.67 0.17 -7.79
CA LEU A 45 -7.53 -0.44 -8.48
C LEU A 45 -8.01 -1.47 -9.52
N ALA A 46 -8.94 -2.35 -9.13
CA ALA A 46 -9.55 -3.33 -10.03
C ALA A 46 -10.17 -2.67 -11.25
N ASN A 47 -10.95 -1.60 -11.03
CA ASN A 47 -11.56 -0.85 -12.12
C ASN A 47 -10.51 -0.22 -13.03
N SER A 48 -9.49 0.41 -12.48
CA SER A 48 -8.44 1.03 -13.29
C SER A 48 -7.72 0.01 -14.17
N ILE A 49 -7.43 -1.19 -13.63
CA ILE A 49 -6.82 -2.28 -14.40
C ILE A 49 -7.80 -2.82 -15.45
N ALA A 50 -9.06 -3.09 -15.07
CA ALA A 50 -10.05 -3.67 -15.98
C ALA A 50 -10.40 -2.76 -17.17
N THR A 51 -10.31 -1.43 -16.99
CA THR A 51 -10.72 -0.41 -17.97
C THR A 51 -9.57 0.38 -18.58
N GLU A 52 -8.32 -0.01 -18.31
CA GLU A 52 -7.12 0.68 -18.83
C GLU A 52 -7.07 2.17 -18.45
N THR A 53 -7.53 2.50 -17.25
CA THR A 53 -7.47 3.86 -16.72
C THR A 53 -6.34 4.01 -15.70
N THR A 54 -5.97 5.23 -15.35
CA THR A 54 -4.92 5.46 -14.36
C THR A 54 -5.41 5.15 -12.94
N PHE A 55 -4.54 4.54 -12.13
CA PHE A 55 -4.74 4.35 -10.71
C PHE A 55 -3.86 5.34 -9.94
N LEU A 56 -4.45 6.32 -9.27
CA LEU A 56 -3.73 7.37 -8.52
C LEU A 56 -2.61 8.03 -9.34
N GLY A 57 -2.83 8.26 -10.65
CA GLY A 57 -1.85 8.83 -11.56
C GLY A 57 -0.89 7.83 -12.22
N PHE A 58 -0.86 6.57 -11.79
CA PHE A 58 -0.05 5.51 -12.41
C PHE A 58 -0.80 4.83 -13.54
N ARG A 59 -0.11 4.54 -14.65
CA ARG A 59 -0.69 3.77 -15.75
C ARG A 59 -0.94 2.34 -15.33
N THR A 60 -2.00 1.74 -15.87
CA THR A 60 -2.30 0.32 -15.68
C THR A 60 -2.22 -0.44 -17.00
N SER A 61 -1.93 -1.72 -16.91
CA SER A 61 -2.01 -2.65 -18.06
C SER A 61 -3.33 -3.40 -17.99
N PRO A 62 -4.17 -3.36 -19.03
CA PRO A 62 -5.50 -3.92 -18.99
C PRO A 62 -5.49 -5.44 -18.89
N THR A 63 -6.30 -5.97 -18.00
CA THR A 63 -6.58 -7.41 -17.88
C THR A 63 -7.87 -7.61 -17.10
N PRO A 64 -8.64 -8.68 -17.40
CA PRO A 64 -9.75 -9.07 -16.55
C PRO A 64 -9.31 -9.32 -15.10
N VAL A 65 -10.20 -8.98 -14.16
CA VAL A 65 -9.96 -9.04 -12.71
C VAL A 65 -10.85 -10.10 -12.07
N LEU A 66 -10.26 -10.98 -11.27
CA LEU A 66 -10.97 -11.87 -10.37
C LEU A 66 -10.98 -11.28 -8.96
N TYR A 67 -12.18 -11.00 -8.43
CA TYR A 67 -12.37 -10.52 -7.08
C TYR A 67 -12.98 -11.62 -6.19
N ILE A 68 -12.23 -12.10 -5.21
CA ILE A 68 -12.70 -13.10 -4.25
C ILE A 68 -13.08 -12.37 -2.97
N SER A 69 -14.36 -12.35 -2.65
CA SER A 69 -14.90 -11.73 -1.45
C SER A 69 -15.23 -12.78 -0.39
N THR A 70 -14.64 -12.64 0.78
CA THR A 70 -14.92 -13.51 1.93
C THR A 70 -15.74 -12.79 3.03
N GLU A 71 -16.00 -11.50 2.87
CA GLU A 71 -16.75 -10.71 3.84
C GLU A 71 -18.03 -10.06 3.27
N MET A 72 -18.02 -9.75 1.97
CA MET A 72 -19.15 -9.09 1.32
C MET A 72 -19.86 -10.06 0.38
N ASN A 73 -21.18 -9.98 0.37
CA ASN A 73 -21.99 -10.65 -0.64
C ASN A 73 -22.10 -9.82 -1.93
N SER A 74 -22.63 -10.44 -2.99
CA SER A 74 -22.78 -9.84 -4.30
C SER A 74 -23.60 -8.55 -4.28
N THR A 75 -24.71 -8.50 -3.52
CA THR A 75 -25.54 -7.30 -3.38
C THR A 75 -24.73 -6.12 -2.81
N GLN A 76 -24.00 -6.36 -1.74
CA GLN A 76 -23.17 -5.32 -1.12
C GLN A 76 -22.03 -4.84 -2.03
N LEU A 77 -21.49 -5.74 -2.86
CA LEU A 77 -20.46 -5.39 -3.83
C LEU A 77 -21.05 -4.52 -4.95
N VAL A 78 -22.20 -4.90 -5.51
CA VAL A 78 -22.89 -4.14 -6.56
C VAL A 78 -23.25 -2.74 -6.04
N ASP A 79 -23.82 -2.62 -4.84
CA ASP A 79 -24.10 -1.32 -4.21
C ASP A 79 -22.85 -0.42 -4.12
N ARG A 80 -21.69 -1.01 -3.86
CA ARG A 80 -20.43 -0.25 -3.83
C ARG A 80 -19.94 0.13 -5.22
N ILE A 81 -20.02 -0.78 -6.18
CA ILE A 81 -19.67 -0.54 -7.58
C ILE A 81 -20.49 0.63 -8.12
N ASP A 82 -21.79 0.60 -7.90
CA ASP A 82 -22.73 1.66 -8.35
C ASP A 82 -22.42 3.00 -7.66
N LYS A 83 -22.26 2.99 -6.33
CA LYS A 83 -21.94 4.20 -5.57
C LYS A 83 -20.61 4.81 -5.96
N MET A 84 -19.62 3.98 -6.31
CA MET A 84 -18.33 4.42 -6.78
C MET A 84 -18.31 4.75 -8.27
N ASN A 85 -19.42 4.51 -9.00
CA ASN A 85 -19.54 4.67 -10.44
C ASN A 85 -18.42 3.93 -11.23
N LEU A 86 -18.12 2.67 -10.82
CA LEU A 86 -17.11 1.85 -11.46
C LEU A 86 -17.64 1.21 -12.74
N GLN A 87 -16.80 1.08 -13.76
CA GLN A 87 -17.18 0.66 -15.11
C GLN A 87 -16.77 -0.79 -15.38
N PHE A 88 -17.32 -1.73 -14.60
CA PHE A 88 -17.14 -3.15 -14.83
C PHE A 88 -18.14 -3.72 -15.83
N ASN A 89 -17.76 -4.79 -16.51
CA ASN A 89 -18.64 -5.58 -17.36
C ASN A 89 -18.33 -7.08 -17.21
N ASP A 90 -19.13 -7.96 -17.84
CA ASP A 90 -19.02 -9.41 -17.70
C ASP A 90 -17.69 -9.99 -18.22
N ASP A 91 -17.01 -9.26 -19.14
CA ASP A 91 -15.76 -9.73 -19.75
C ASP A 91 -14.52 -9.33 -18.91
N ASN A 92 -14.62 -8.25 -18.11
CA ASN A 92 -13.46 -7.67 -17.42
C ASN A 92 -13.47 -7.81 -15.91
N PHE A 93 -14.58 -8.26 -15.30
CA PHE A 93 -14.67 -8.42 -13.85
C PHE A 93 -15.50 -9.65 -13.46
N VAL A 94 -14.90 -10.52 -12.69
CA VAL A 94 -15.53 -11.74 -12.18
C VAL A 94 -15.44 -11.76 -10.66
N MET A 95 -16.55 -12.07 -10.00
CA MET A 95 -16.61 -12.20 -8.55
C MET A 95 -16.82 -13.64 -8.11
N ILE A 96 -16.13 -14.02 -7.04
CA ILE A 96 -16.43 -15.20 -6.24
C ILE A 96 -16.84 -14.74 -4.86
N GLU A 97 -18.05 -15.07 -4.47
CA GLU A 97 -18.58 -14.80 -3.13
C GLU A 97 -18.39 -16.04 -2.24
N GLN A 98 -17.87 -15.82 -1.03
CA GLN A 98 -17.86 -16.82 0.02
C GLN A 98 -19.21 -16.79 0.75
N ASN A 99 -20.04 -17.81 0.53
CA ASN A 99 -21.29 -17.94 1.27
C ASN A 99 -20.99 -18.29 2.75
N PRO A 100 -21.49 -17.49 3.72
CA PRO A 100 -21.26 -17.76 5.14
C PRO A 100 -21.82 -19.10 5.65
N SER A 101 -22.82 -19.68 4.96
CA SER A 101 -23.39 -20.99 5.29
C SER A 101 -22.61 -22.17 4.71
N GLU A 102 -21.63 -21.93 3.86
CA GLU A 102 -20.78 -22.94 3.28
C GLU A 102 -19.42 -23.02 3.99
N ARG A 103 -18.68 -24.12 3.75
CA ARG A 103 -17.30 -24.17 4.23
C ARG A 103 -16.47 -23.07 3.57
N LYS A 104 -15.51 -22.53 4.29
CA LYS A 104 -14.57 -21.55 3.74
C LYS A 104 -13.85 -22.10 2.51
N LEU A 105 -13.58 -21.21 1.55
CA LEU A 105 -12.72 -21.53 0.42
C LEU A 105 -11.33 -21.90 0.91
N ASN A 106 -10.82 -23.02 0.44
CA ASN A 106 -9.48 -23.47 0.76
C ASN A 106 -8.52 -23.30 -0.43
N LEU A 107 -7.24 -23.62 -0.24
CA LEU A 107 -6.21 -23.47 -1.28
C LEU A 107 -6.49 -24.31 -2.54
N MET A 108 -7.14 -25.49 -2.39
CA MET A 108 -7.51 -26.34 -3.54
C MET A 108 -8.67 -25.69 -4.31
N ASP A 109 -9.68 -25.17 -3.61
CA ASP A 109 -10.78 -24.44 -4.23
C ASP A 109 -10.28 -23.24 -5.02
N LEU A 110 -9.37 -22.46 -4.41
CA LEU A 110 -8.75 -21.32 -5.08
C LEU A 110 -8.00 -21.74 -6.35
N GLN A 111 -7.25 -22.85 -6.30
CA GLN A 111 -6.52 -23.35 -7.47
C GLN A 111 -7.45 -23.71 -8.62
N LEU A 112 -8.58 -24.37 -8.35
CA LEU A 112 -9.58 -24.70 -9.36
C LEU A 112 -10.20 -23.44 -9.96
N LYS A 113 -10.58 -22.48 -9.11
CA LYS A 113 -11.18 -21.20 -9.56
C LYS A 113 -10.18 -20.36 -10.37
N PHE A 114 -8.91 -20.37 -10.00
CA PHE A 114 -7.84 -19.69 -10.75
C PHE A 114 -7.63 -20.33 -12.13
N GLN A 115 -7.69 -21.66 -12.20
CA GLN A 115 -7.59 -22.37 -13.48
C GLN A 115 -8.75 -22.00 -14.41
N THR A 116 -9.98 -21.99 -13.90
CA THR A 116 -11.17 -21.56 -14.65
C THR A 116 -11.01 -20.11 -15.12
N PHE A 117 -10.66 -19.18 -14.22
CA PHE A 117 -10.48 -17.78 -14.56
C PHE A 117 -9.39 -17.56 -15.63
N ALA A 118 -8.24 -18.23 -15.50
CA ALA A 118 -7.17 -18.14 -16.49
C ALA A 118 -7.60 -18.67 -17.88
N ASN A 119 -8.38 -19.75 -17.92
CA ASN A 119 -8.81 -20.39 -19.17
C ASN A 119 -9.92 -19.61 -19.87
N ASP A 120 -10.94 -19.21 -19.12
CA ASP A 120 -12.19 -18.68 -19.67
C ASP A 120 -12.10 -17.16 -19.92
N TYR A 121 -11.47 -16.42 -19.00
CA TYR A 121 -11.38 -14.96 -19.04
C TYR A 121 -10.03 -14.43 -19.53
N LYS A 122 -8.99 -15.27 -19.56
CA LYS A 122 -7.61 -14.84 -19.88
C LYS A 122 -7.11 -13.72 -18.97
N GLY A 123 -7.65 -13.63 -17.75
CA GLY A 123 -7.32 -12.61 -16.78
C GLY A 123 -6.01 -12.89 -16.05
N HIS A 124 -5.36 -11.84 -15.57
CA HIS A 124 -4.06 -11.94 -14.88
C HIS A 124 -4.00 -11.21 -13.54
N PHE A 125 -5.10 -10.59 -13.09
CA PHE A 125 -5.13 -9.90 -11.81
C PHE A 125 -6.18 -10.52 -10.87
N VAL A 126 -5.76 -10.86 -9.65
CA VAL A 126 -6.61 -11.50 -8.64
C VAL A 126 -6.55 -10.71 -7.35
N ILE A 127 -7.71 -10.43 -6.76
CA ILE A 127 -7.84 -9.80 -5.44
C ILE A 127 -8.51 -10.79 -4.49
N ILE A 128 -7.95 -10.93 -3.27
CA ILE A 128 -8.55 -11.72 -2.19
C ILE A 128 -8.88 -10.79 -1.02
N ASP A 129 -10.16 -10.51 -0.84
CA ASP A 129 -10.71 -9.59 0.17
C ASP A 129 -11.70 -10.32 1.10
N MET A 130 -11.32 -10.80 2.23
CA MET A 130 -10.07 -10.71 2.99
C MET A 130 -9.29 -12.02 2.96
N PHE A 131 -7.99 -11.93 2.98
CA PHE A 131 -7.12 -13.10 3.05
C PHE A 131 -7.38 -13.99 4.28
N SER A 132 -7.72 -13.39 5.43
CA SER A 132 -8.08 -14.11 6.66
C SER A 132 -9.37 -14.95 6.57
N GLY A 133 -10.18 -14.73 5.54
CA GLY A 133 -11.38 -15.52 5.28
C GLY A 133 -11.10 -16.84 4.56
N ILE A 134 -9.90 -17.04 4.02
CA ILE A 134 -9.50 -18.28 3.34
C ILE A 134 -9.11 -19.34 4.37
N ASP A 135 -9.60 -20.56 4.18
CA ASP A 135 -9.15 -21.75 4.91
C ASP A 135 -7.80 -22.21 4.33
N LEU A 136 -6.74 -22.06 5.11
CA LEU A 136 -5.40 -22.40 4.65
C LEU A 136 -5.11 -23.89 4.61
N ASN A 137 -6.11 -24.75 4.93
CA ASN A 137 -5.99 -26.20 5.07
C ASN A 137 -4.94 -26.66 6.10
N ASN A 138 -5.14 -27.82 6.68
CA ASN A 138 -4.20 -28.47 7.59
C ASN A 138 -3.86 -27.69 8.86
N GLY A 139 -4.71 -26.71 9.27
CA GLY A 139 -4.53 -25.98 10.52
C GLY A 139 -3.40 -24.98 10.54
N TYR A 140 -2.91 -24.51 9.38
CA TYR A 140 -1.91 -23.43 9.33
C TYR A 140 -2.43 -22.18 10.05
N ASN A 141 -1.58 -21.65 10.90
CA ASN A 141 -1.90 -20.49 11.71
C ASN A 141 -1.38 -19.20 11.06
N LEU A 142 -2.30 -18.25 10.76
CA LEU A 142 -1.94 -16.93 10.22
C LEU A 142 -0.95 -16.16 11.12
N ASN A 143 -0.90 -16.49 12.42
CA ASN A 143 0.01 -15.86 13.37
C ASN A 143 1.38 -16.55 13.45
N ASP A 144 1.52 -17.72 12.84
CA ASP A 144 2.78 -18.46 12.86
C ASP A 144 3.69 -18.03 11.70
N TYR A 145 4.94 -17.71 12.04
CA TYR A 145 5.92 -17.24 11.05
C TYR A 145 6.33 -18.35 10.08
N GLN A 146 6.47 -19.58 10.58
CA GLN A 146 6.91 -20.70 9.74
C GLN A 146 5.78 -21.13 8.81
N ASP A 147 4.56 -21.25 9.32
CA ASP A 147 3.38 -21.60 8.52
C ASP A 147 3.20 -20.60 7.36
N MET A 148 3.24 -19.30 7.67
CA MET A 148 3.05 -18.27 6.67
C MET A 148 4.24 -18.14 5.72
N GLY A 149 5.45 -18.04 6.25
CA GLY A 149 6.64 -17.78 5.43
C GLY A 149 7.13 -18.97 4.62
N GLN A 150 7.01 -20.18 5.16
CA GLN A 150 7.54 -21.40 4.52
C GLN A 150 6.51 -22.20 3.73
N VAL A 151 5.22 -22.04 4.02
CA VAL A 151 4.19 -22.87 3.39
C VAL A 151 3.17 -22.02 2.62
N VAL A 152 2.47 -21.12 3.29
CA VAL A 152 1.30 -20.46 2.70
C VAL A 152 1.72 -19.45 1.61
N ILE A 153 2.60 -18.52 1.90
CA ILE A 153 3.04 -17.51 0.92
C ILE A 153 3.77 -18.15 -0.27
N PRO A 154 4.66 -19.15 -0.11
CA PRO A 154 5.22 -19.90 -1.24
C PRO A 154 4.19 -20.52 -2.17
N LYS A 155 3.08 -21.06 -1.63
CA LYS A 155 1.98 -21.60 -2.45
C LYS A 155 1.32 -20.51 -3.31
N PHE A 156 1.05 -19.33 -2.75
CA PHE A 156 0.53 -18.22 -3.54
C PHE A 156 1.53 -17.75 -4.62
N ARG A 157 2.82 -17.72 -4.33
CA ARG A 157 3.87 -17.44 -5.34
C ARG A 157 3.91 -18.49 -6.45
N GLU A 158 3.68 -19.75 -6.12
CA GLU A 158 3.54 -20.83 -7.12
C GLU A 158 2.33 -20.58 -8.02
N LEU A 159 1.18 -20.18 -7.46
CA LEU A 159 -0.02 -19.82 -8.21
C LEU A 159 0.22 -18.62 -9.12
N CYS A 160 0.94 -17.58 -8.65
CA CYS A 160 1.34 -16.44 -9.49
C CYS A 160 2.13 -16.91 -10.73
N LYS A 161 3.09 -17.83 -10.54
CA LYS A 161 3.91 -18.35 -11.65
C LYS A 161 3.13 -19.27 -12.57
N LYS A 162 2.30 -20.16 -12.00
CA LYS A 162 1.57 -21.19 -12.76
C LYS A 162 0.54 -20.59 -13.71
N TYR A 163 -0.14 -19.53 -13.30
CA TYR A 163 -1.24 -18.92 -14.05
C TYR A 163 -0.90 -17.53 -14.58
N ASP A 164 0.34 -17.09 -14.42
CA ASP A 164 0.79 -15.74 -14.77
C ASP A 164 0.02 -14.62 -14.03
N PHE A 165 -0.41 -14.89 -12.80
CA PHE A 165 -1.21 -13.95 -12.02
C PHE A 165 -0.38 -12.96 -11.22
N THR A 166 -0.88 -11.73 -11.14
CA THR A 166 -0.57 -10.80 -10.07
C THR A 166 -1.67 -10.91 -9.01
N ILE A 167 -1.31 -11.25 -7.78
CA ILE A 167 -2.26 -11.46 -6.69
C ILE A 167 -2.11 -10.35 -5.66
N LEU A 168 -3.23 -9.71 -5.29
CA LEU A 168 -3.32 -8.75 -4.19
C LEU A 168 -4.07 -9.38 -3.02
N LEU A 169 -3.37 -9.60 -1.91
CA LEU A 169 -3.96 -10.07 -0.65
C LEU A 169 -4.36 -8.88 0.20
N ILE A 170 -5.64 -8.79 0.58
CA ILE A 170 -6.11 -7.76 1.51
C ILE A 170 -6.11 -8.34 2.92
N HIS A 171 -5.46 -7.61 3.85
CA HIS A 171 -5.32 -8.07 5.21
C HIS A 171 -5.45 -6.94 6.23
N TYR A 172 -5.64 -7.28 7.52
CA TYR A 172 -5.74 -6.32 8.60
C TYR A 172 -4.36 -5.94 9.17
N LEU A 173 -4.25 -4.72 9.67
CA LEU A 173 -3.20 -4.32 10.61
C LEU A 173 -3.64 -4.62 12.04
N ASN A 174 -2.72 -5.07 12.87
CA ASN A 174 -2.92 -5.20 14.31
C ASN A 174 -2.84 -3.83 15.02
N LYS A 175 -3.03 -3.82 16.35
CA LYS A 175 -2.98 -2.58 17.15
C LYS A 175 -1.63 -1.87 17.10
N ASN A 176 -0.56 -2.60 16.81
CA ASN A 176 0.82 -2.08 16.71
C ASN A 176 1.18 -1.58 15.30
N ASN A 177 0.21 -1.50 14.37
CA ASN A 177 0.39 -1.14 12.97
C ASN A 177 1.33 -2.08 12.19
N THR A 178 1.49 -3.32 12.63
CA THR A 178 2.07 -4.42 11.85
C THR A 178 0.96 -5.26 11.24
N SER A 179 1.24 -6.04 10.20
CA SER A 179 0.24 -6.94 9.62
C SER A 179 -0.32 -7.86 10.71
N LEU A 180 -1.65 -8.03 10.73
CA LEU A 180 -2.28 -8.95 11.66
C LEU A 180 -1.77 -10.36 11.35
N GLY A 181 -1.32 -11.07 12.37
CA GLY A 181 -0.69 -12.36 12.19
C GLY A 181 0.82 -12.26 12.10
N SER A 182 1.41 -12.99 11.16
CA SER A 182 2.85 -13.13 11.05
C SER A 182 3.50 -12.01 10.24
N THR A 183 4.63 -11.48 10.72
CA THR A 183 5.51 -10.58 9.97
C THR A 183 6.14 -11.27 8.75
N ALA A 184 5.98 -12.60 8.62
CA ALA A 184 6.40 -13.34 7.44
C ALA A 184 5.70 -12.86 6.16
N ILE A 185 4.44 -12.37 6.25
CA ILE A 185 3.74 -11.80 5.11
C ILE A 185 4.51 -10.59 4.59
N ASP A 186 4.85 -9.64 5.48
CA ASP A 186 5.56 -8.41 5.12
C ASP A 186 6.90 -8.68 4.43
N GLY A 187 7.66 -9.66 4.96
CA GLY A 187 8.95 -10.05 4.40
C GLY A 187 8.87 -10.90 3.12
N SER A 188 7.71 -11.42 2.78
CA SER A 188 7.58 -12.44 1.72
C SER A 188 6.80 -11.99 0.49
N VAL A 189 6.14 -10.83 0.49
CA VAL A 189 5.47 -10.24 -0.69
C VAL A 189 6.44 -9.39 -1.51
N ASP A 190 6.10 -9.11 -2.77
CA ASP A 190 6.92 -8.27 -3.66
C ASP A 190 6.73 -6.78 -3.41
N GLY A 191 5.56 -6.42 -2.89
CA GLY A 191 5.26 -5.08 -2.41
C GLY A 191 4.09 -5.05 -1.45
N LYS A 192 4.09 -4.05 -0.56
CA LYS A 192 3.07 -3.86 0.46
C LYS A 192 2.53 -2.43 0.40
N ILE A 193 1.21 -2.32 0.29
CA ILE A 193 0.48 -1.06 0.41
C ILE A 193 -0.10 -0.99 1.83
N THR A 194 0.23 0.06 2.56
CA THR A 194 -0.32 0.31 3.89
C THR A 194 -1.19 1.57 3.86
N LEU A 195 -2.47 1.45 4.26
CA LEU A 195 -3.32 2.62 4.46
C LEU A 195 -3.42 2.96 5.93
N LYS A 196 -3.20 4.23 6.25
CA LYS A 196 -3.33 4.78 7.61
C LYS A 196 -4.23 6.02 7.56
N GLN A 197 -5.19 6.08 8.47
CA GLN A 197 -5.94 7.30 8.71
C GLN A 197 -5.16 8.13 9.74
N ASP A 198 -4.82 9.36 9.38
CA ASP A 198 -4.18 10.28 10.31
C ASP A 198 -5.23 11.04 11.10
N SER A 199 -5.13 11.00 12.44
CA SER A 199 -6.01 11.73 13.34
C SER A 199 -5.82 13.26 13.24
N ASN A 200 -4.68 13.72 12.78
CA ASN A 200 -4.34 15.13 12.67
C ASN A 200 -4.74 15.75 11.32
N LEU A 201 -4.91 14.91 10.30
CA LEU A 201 -5.32 15.33 8.96
C LEU A 201 -6.78 14.89 8.74
N LYS A 202 -7.75 15.74 9.11
CA LYS A 202 -9.18 15.47 8.89
C LYS A 202 -9.41 15.02 7.44
N ASN A 203 -10.01 13.83 7.26
CA ASN A 203 -10.38 13.24 5.96
C ASN A 203 -9.21 12.86 5.04
N LYS A 204 -7.97 12.85 5.50
CA LYS A 204 -6.83 12.39 4.71
C LYS A 204 -6.42 10.98 5.13
N ILE A 205 -5.97 10.22 4.14
CA ILE A 205 -5.50 8.84 4.30
C ILE A 205 -4.10 8.77 3.70
N LEU A 206 -3.18 8.25 4.48
CA LEU A 206 -1.82 8.01 4.02
C LEU A 206 -1.75 6.65 3.37
N LEU A 207 -1.23 6.60 2.16
CA LEU A 207 -0.83 5.38 1.48
C LEU A 207 0.69 5.34 1.51
N ASN A 208 1.25 4.35 2.20
CA ASN A 208 2.66 4.01 2.13
C ASN A 208 2.81 2.74 1.29
N TYR A 209 3.70 2.78 0.32
CA TYR A 209 4.07 1.63 -0.50
C TYR A 209 5.53 1.24 -0.28
N GLU A 210 5.74 0.00 0.08
CA GLU A 210 7.07 -0.61 0.24
C GLU A 210 7.24 -1.70 -0.80
N SER A 211 8.38 -1.74 -1.47
CA SER A 211 8.69 -2.72 -2.51
C SER A 211 10.10 -3.29 -2.33
N ARG A 212 10.30 -4.52 -2.79
CA ARG A 212 11.64 -5.14 -2.83
C ARG A 212 12.54 -4.56 -3.93
N ASP A 213 11.92 -4.14 -5.02
CA ASP A 213 12.62 -3.85 -6.27
C ASP A 213 12.67 -2.36 -6.60
N TYR A 214 11.89 -1.53 -5.89
CA TYR A 214 11.74 -0.10 -6.17
C TYR A 214 11.81 0.73 -4.90
N GLU A 215 12.11 1.99 -5.08
CA GLU A 215 12.02 2.97 -4.01
C GLU A 215 10.58 3.05 -3.48
N GLY A 216 10.44 3.15 -2.17
CA GLY A 216 9.14 3.26 -1.53
C GLY A 216 8.45 4.58 -1.90
N LEU A 217 7.12 4.61 -1.77
CA LEU A 217 6.29 5.74 -2.15
C LEU A 217 5.31 6.06 -1.03
N ASP A 218 5.22 7.34 -0.69
CA ASP A 218 4.22 7.86 0.25
C ASP A 218 3.27 8.81 -0.49
N LEU A 219 1.97 8.54 -0.39
CA LEU A 219 0.92 9.38 -0.98
C LEU A 219 -0.06 9.82 0.10
N VAL A 220 -0.51 11.07 -0.01
CA VAL A 220 -1.62 11.58 0.79
C VAL A 220 -2.87 11.54 -0.08
N LEU A 221 -3.87 10.83 0.40
CA LEU A 221 -5.13 10.61 -0.32
C LEU A 221 -6.29 11.29 0.42
N LYS A 222 -7.26 11.77 -0.34
CA LYS A 222 -8.61 12.12 0.14
C LYS A 222 -9.64 11.21 -0.53
N ARG A 223 -10.78 11.01 0.11
CA ARG A 223 -11.93 10.35 -0.53
C ARG A 223 -12.90 11.41 -1.03
N ASN A 224 -13.33 11.28 -2.28
CA ASN A 224 -14.38 12.12 -2.85
C ASN A 224 -15.79 11.62 -2.42
N GLU A 225 -16.81 12.29 -2.90
CA GLU A 225 -18.23 11.95 -2.62
C GLU A 225 -18.65 10.57 -3.12
N ASN A 226 -18.00 10.08 -4.19
CA ASN A 226 -18.19 8.74 -4.74
C ASN A 226 -17.29 7.68 -4.08
N LEU A 227 -16.71 7.98 -2.92
CA LEU A 227 -15.81 7.09 -2.17
C LEU A 227 -14.50 6.72 -2.88
N LEU A 228 -14.19 7.32 -4.03
CA LEU A 228 -12.92 7.14 -4.73
C LEU A 228 -11.80 7.87 -4.01
N PHE A 229 -10.62 7.27 -4.04
CA PHE A 229 -9.41 7.88 -3.53
C PHE A 229 -8.78 8.74 -4.63
N GLU A 230 -8.47 9.96 -4.30
CA GLU A 230 -7.76 10.91 -5.12
C GLU A 230 -6.51 11.35 -4.41
N LEU A 231 -5.48 11.71 -5.19
CA LEU A 231 -4.33 12.39 -4.62
C LEU A 231 -4.83 13.68 -3.96
N SER A 232 -4.55 13.84 -2.70
CA SER A 232 -4.81 15.11 -2.05
C SER A 232 -3.87 16.11 -2.68
N GLU A 233 -4.40 17.17 -3.28
CA GLU A 233 -3.61 18.36 -3.46
C GLU A 233 -3.19 18.80 -2.05
N VAL A 234 -1.99 18.47 -1.69
CA VAL A 234 -1.26 19.22 -0.67
C VAL A 234 -1.00 20.54 -1.39
N GLU A 235 -1.64 21.59 -0.92
CA GLU A 235 -1.34 22.92 -1.41
C GLU A 235 0.18 23.00 -1.55
N SER A 236 0.59 23.10 -2.80
CA SER A 236 1.94 23.21 -3.30
C SER A 236 3.07 23.05 -2.28
N ASN A 237 3.45 21.81 -1.95
CA ASN A 237 4.85 21.54 -1.59
C ASN A 237 5.06 20.01 -1.58
N ASP A 238 6.07 19.57 -2.30
CA ASP A 238 6.60 18.19 -2.36
C ASP A 238 7.14 17.66 -1.00
N LEU A 239 6.49 18.03 0.10
CA LEU A 239 6.92 17.66 1.44
C LEU A 239 6.47 16.23 1.77
N ASN A 240 7.42 15.36 1.91
CA ASN A 240 7.22 14.01 2.45
C ASN A 240 6.42 14.08 3.78
N TYR A 241 5.54 13.13 4.00
CA TYR A 241 4.71 13.01 5.22
C TYR A 241 5.48 13.24 6.52
N ASN A 242 6.69 12.68 6.63
CA ASN A 242 7.51 12.84 7.83
C ASN A 242 7.94 14.29 8.03
N ILE A 243 8.18 15.02 6.96
CA ILE A 243 8.50 16.45 6.97
C ILE A 243 7.27 17.28 7.34
N LEU A 244 6.09 16.95 6.80
CA LEU A 244 4.83 17.60 7.17
C LEU A 244 4.49 17.38 8.66
N THR A 245 4.69 16.18 9.16
CA THR A 245 4.50 15.85 10.58
C THR A 245 5.44 16.68 11.46
N PHE A 246 6.69 16.82 11.03
CA PHE A 246 7.69 17.62 11.71
C PHE A 246 7.37 19.12 11.66
N LEU A 247 6.96 19.64 10.50
CA LEU A 247 6.54 21.03 10.33
C LEU A 247 5.33 21.35 11.23
N ASN A 248 4.31 20.50 11.23
CA ASN A 248 3.15 20.66 12.11
C ASN A 248 3.51 20.65 13.60
N TYR A 249 4.48 19.85 13.98
CA TYR A 249 5.01 19.87 15.34
C TYR A 249 5.73 21.18 15.63
N ALA A 250 6.57 21.68 14.71
CA ALA A 250 7.29 22.93 14.83
C ALA A 250 6.34 24.15 14.94
N ILE A 251 5.28 24.18 14.13
CA ILE A 251 4.22 25.19 14.20
C ILE A 251 3.62 25.29 15.62
N LYS A 252 3.40 24.15 16.27
CA LYS A 252 2.82 24.09 17.63
C LYS A 252 3.82 24.48 18.71
N GLN A 253 5.09 24.08 18.56
CA GLN A 253 6.13 24.33 19.58
C GLN A 253 6.75 25.74 19.47
N LYS A 254 6.69 26.32 18.27
CA LYS A 254 7.29 27.61 17.89
C LYS A 254 8.83 27.61 17.97
N GLU A 255 9.41 27.10 19.05
CA GLU A 255 10.85 27.09 19.28
C GLU A 255 11.26 25.89 20.11
N PHE A 256 12.25 25.10 19.68
CA PHE A 256 12.71 23.90 20.38
C PHE A 256 14.08 23.43 19.89
N SER A 257 14.79 22.70 20.78
CA SER A 257 16.01 21.95 20.44
C SER A 257 15.73 20.47 20.37
N PHE A 258 16.40 19.75 19.47
CA PHE A 258 16.19 18.33 19.27
C PHE A 258 17.41 17.63 18.69
N THR A 259 17.50 16.31 18.86
CA THR A 259 18.31 15.43 18.03
C THR A 259 17.41 14.72 17.01
N MET A 260 17.98 14.21 15.92
CA MET A 260 17.19 13.43 14.96
C MET A 260 16.58 12.17 15.61
N SER A 261 17.25 11.59 16.60
CA SER A 261 16.75 10.45 17.36
C SER A 261 15.53 10.82 18.22
N ASP A 262 15.62 11.92 18.95
CA ASP A 262 14.55 12.35 19.85
C ASP A 262 13.29 12.70 19.06
N ILE A 263 13.44 13.45 17.98
CA ILE A 263 12.30 13.93 17.19
C ILE A 263 11.62 12.80 16.44
N THR A 264 12.38 11.85 15.87
CA THR A 264 11.78 10.67 15.22
C THR A 264 11.01 9.79 16.20
N SER A 265 11.55 9.60 17.41
CA SER A 265 10.87 8.87 18.49
C SER A 265 9.63 9.61 18.99
N LYS A 266 9.74 10.92 19.25
CA LYS A 266 8.66 11.75 19.78
C LYS A 266 7.47 11.87 18.83
N LEU A 267 7.75 11.95 17.53
CA LEU A 267 6.73 12.03 16.47
C LEU A 267 6.30 10.65 15.96
N ASN A 268 6.89 9.58 16.51
CA ASN A 268 6.63 8.20 16.10
C ASN A 268 6.77 8.01 14.56
N LEU A 269 7.81 8.65 13.99
CA LEU A 269 8.08 8.54 12.57
C LEU A 269 8.53 7.11 12.22
N GLN A 270 7.99 6.55 11.16
CA GLN A 270 8.29 5.17 10.76
C GLN A 270 9.57 5.06 9.91
N ILE A 271 10.55 5.94 10.18
CA ILE A 271 11.85 6.00 9.52
C ILE A 271 12.96 6.13 10.54
N THR A 272 14.19 5.74 10.17
CA THR A 272 15.34 5.88 11.06
C THR A 272 15.78 7.34 11.20
N PRO A 273 16.41 7.72 12.33
CA PRO A 273 16.94 9.08 12.52
C PRO A 273 17.89 9.54 11.40
N SER A 274 18.68 8.62 10.86
CA SER A 274 19.62 8.92 9.75
C SER A 274 18.87 9.24 8.45
N VAL A 275 17.81 8.50 8.14
CA VAL A 275 16.96 8.75 6.96
C VAL A 275 16.22 10.06 7.13
N PHE A 276 15.65 10.30 8.32
CA PHE A 276 14.97 11.56 8.61
C PHE A 276 15.90 12.78 8.49
N GLY A 277 17.14 12.66 8.99
CA GLY A 277 18.12 13.73 8.86
C GLY A 277 18.49 14.08 7.41
N LYS A 278 18.58 13.07 6.53
CA LYS A 278 18.76 13.30 5.08
C LYS A 278 17.53 13.99 4.47
N LEU A 279 16.33 13.55 4.87
CA LEU A 279 15.06 14.10 4.41
C LEU A 279 14.89 15.56 4.81
N VAL A 280 15.19 15.93 6.06
CA VAL A 280 15.19 17.32 6.52
C VAL A 280 16.17 18.16 5.69
N LYS A 281 17.39 17.67 5.48
CA LYS A 281 18.40 18.38 4.69
C LYS A 281 17.98 18.62 3.24
N SER A 282 17.35 17.65 2.60
CA SER A 282 16.89 17.78 1.21
C SER A 282 15.68 18.70 1.06
N ASN A 283 15.01 19.07 2.16
CA ASN A 283 13.82 19.93 2.17
C ASN A 283 14.01 21.23 2.93
N LEU A 284 15.26 21.64 3.27
CA LEU A 284 15.53 22.86 4.04
C LEU A 284 14.94 24.11 3.36
N ASP A 285 15.15 24.28 2.06
CA ASP A 285 14.66 25.43 1.31
C ASP A 285 13.13 25.56 1.35
N ILE A 286 12.44 24.41 1.37
CA ILE A 286 10.97 24.35 1.46
C ILE A 286 10.54 24.66 2.89
N LEU A 287 11.20 24.07 3.89
CA LEU A 287 10.90 24.32 5.30
C LEU A 287 11.11 25.80 5.67
N GLU A 288 12.15 26.45 5.13
CA GLU A 288 12.38 27.89 5.32
C GLU A 288 11.28 28.75 4.68
N LYS A 289 10.82 28.39 3.47
CA LYS A 289 9.67 29.08 2.84
C LYS A 289 8.38 28.93 3.65
N GLU A 290 8.21 27.78 4.32
CA GLU A 290 7.10 27.51 5.23
C GLU A 290 7.32 28.12 6.65
N GLY A 291 8.36 28.93 6.83
CA GLY A 291 8.64 29.64 8.07
C GLY A 291 9.40 28.83 9.13
N LEU A 292 9.93 27.65 8.80
CA LEU A 292 10.69 26.84 9.75
C LEU A 292 12.19 26.95 9.49
N HIS A 293 12.88 27.66 10.38
CA HIS A 293 14.34 27.82 10.38
C HIS A 293 14.99 26.76 11.26
N ILE A 294 16.00 26.04 10.72
CA ILE A 294 16.70 24.97 11.43
C ILE A 294 18.20 25.23 11.41
N GLU A 295 18.79 25.29 12.59
CA GLU A 295 20.23 25.45 12.79
C GLU A 295 20.85 24.21 13.43
N GLU A 296 22.02 23.80 12.93
CA GLU A 296 22.82 22.73 13.55
C GLU A 296 23.60 23.29 14.75
N LYS A 297 23.43 22.72 15.94
CA LYS A 297 24.20 23.04 17.14
C LYS A 297 25.03 21.83 17.57
N ARG A 298 26.30 22.04 17.88
CA ARG A 298 27.17 21.01 18.47
C ARG A 298 27.39 21.34 19.94
N THR A 299 26.95 20.46 20.83
CA THR A 299 27.14 20.59 22.26
C THR A 299 27.73 19.28 22.80
N GLY A 300 28.94 19.33 23.36
CA GLY A 300 29.52 18.17 24.05
C GLY A 300 29.82 16.92 23.19
N GLY A 301 30.01 17.07 21.86
CA GLY A 301 30.28 15.94 20.97
C GLY A 301 29.05 15.33 20.29
N GLU A 302 27.85 15.66 20.73
CA GLU A 302 26.61 15.24 20.08
C GLU A 302 26.12 16.30 19.07
N ARG A 303 25.51 15.79 17.99
CA ARG A 303 24.92 16.63 16.94
C ARG A 303 23.47 16.92 17.27
N GLY A 304 23.19 18.17 17.70
CA GLY A 304 21.85 18.68 17.96
C GLY A 304 21.41 19.67 16.91
N TYR A 305 20.14 20.02 16.96
CA TYR A 305 19.49 21.00 16.09
C TYR A 305 18.64 21.94 16.93
N TYR A 306 18.51 23.16 16.45
CA TYR A 306 17.60 24.15 16.99
C TYR A 306 16.63 24.55 15.88
N ALA A 307 15.35 24.56 16.16
CA ALA A 307 14.30 24.94 15.24
C ALA A 307 13.50 26.12 15.76
N LYS A 308 13.20 27.09 14.89
CA LYS A 308 12.34 28.25 15.17
C LYS A 308 11.33 28.36 14.05
N TYR A 309 10.05 28.47 14.39
CA TYR A 309 8.97 28.69 13.46
C TYR A 309 8.48 30.14 13.56
N GLU A 310 8.46 30.83 12.43
CA GLU A 310 7.88 32.15 12.25
C GLU A 310 6.81 32.08 11.17
N GLU A 311 5.65 32.69 11.39
CA GLU A 311 4.58 32.67 10.38
C GLU A 311 5.07 33.38 9.10
N PRO A 312 4.98 32.70 7.93
CA PRO A 312 5.41 33.32 6.68
C PRO A 312 4.55 34.55 6.39
N THR A 313 5.18 35.69 6.14
CA THR A 313 4.49 36.88 5.65
C THR A 313 4.32 36.73 4.14
N TYR A 314 3.13 36.38 3.69
CA TYR A 314 2.80 36.44 2.27
C TYR A 314 2.56 37.93 1.93
N GLU A 315 3.49 38.55 1.20
CA GLU A 315 3.20 39.80 0.52
C GLU A 315 2.12 39.53 -0.52
N ASN A 316 0.93 40.08 -0.32
CA ASN A 316 -0.14 40.06 -1.31
C ASN A 316 0.34 40.82 -2.54
N GLU A 317 0.70 40.13 -3.61
CA GLU A 317 0.81 40.70 -4.95
C GLU A 317 -0.58 40.79 -5.62
#